data_dec1811437b3215e7df65aa6ef0205de
#
_entry.id   dec1811437b3215e7df65aa6ef0205de
#
_cell.length_a   1.000
_cell.length_b   1.000
_cell.length_c   1.000
_cell.angle_alpha   90.00
_cell.angle_beta   90.00
_cell.angle_gamma   90.00
#
_symmetry.space_group_name_H-M   'P 1'
#
loop_
_entity.id
_entity.type
_entity.pdbx_description
1 polymer ?
#
loop_
_entity_poly.entity_id
_entity_poly.type
_entity_poly.pdbx_seq_one_letter_code
_entity_poly.pdbx_strand_id
1 'polypeptide(L)'
;MKPGLGTQLRHLIELLDGAVEQAYVDAGLDYRPRYTPVMRVLAERPSATIGELATLGRITQPAATQTVALMVKKGLLTVAAGGEDGRQRVVRLSAAGEALVPQLRACWQATKSAADGLDAELAFPLSACLEQATAALEKRSFGARIRDANLRLHDGGPPKPIR
;
A
#
# COMPACT_ATOMS: atom_id res chain seq x y z
N MET A 1 4.74 27.68 10.08
CA MET A 1 3.45 26.96 9.97
C MET A 1 3.76 25.47 9.82
N LYS A 2 3.18 24.59 10.63
CA LYS A 2 3.40 23.14 10.48
C LYS A 2 2.69 22.64 9.21
N PRO A 3 3.32 21.77 8.41
CA PRO A 3 2.69 21.19 7.23
C PRO A 3 1.45 20.36 7.63
N GLY A 4 0.44 20.32 6.76
CA GLY A 4 -0.75 19.51 6.99
C GLY A 4 -0.44 18.00 6.97
N LEU A 5 -1.31 17.19 7.58
CA LEU A 5 -1.15 15.73 7.69
C LEU A 5 -0.85 15.05 6.34
N GLY A 6 -1.60 15.42 5.29
CA GLY A 6 -1.37 14.84 3.96
C GLY A 6 0.01 15.16 3.37
N THR A 7 0.56 16.34 3.67
CA THR A 7 1.93 16.71 3.24
C THR A 7 2.98 15.91 4.00
N GLN A 8 2.79 15.74 5.32
CA GLN A 8 3.71 14.93 6.14
C GLN A 8 3.72 13.47 5.69
N LEU A 9 2.54 12.89 5.43
CA LEU A 9 2.44 11.50 4.95
C LEU A 9 3.10 11.31 3.59
N ARG A 10 2.92 12.25 2.63
CA ARG A 10 3.60 12.15 1.33
C ARG A 10 5.10 12.20 1.47
N HIS A 11 5.61 13.14 2.27
CA HIS A 11 7.06 13.23 2.52
C HIS A 11 7.61 11.97 3.17
N LEU A 12 6.89 11.40 4.15
CA LEU A 12 7.27 10.14 4.78
C LEU A 12 7.31 9.00 3.77
N ILE A 13 6.30 8.88 2.89
CA ILE A 13 6.25 7.86 1.84
C ILE A 13 7.43 8.04 0.87
N GLU A 14 7.77 9.26 0.47
CA GLU A 14 8.92 9.53 -0.41
C GLU A 14 10.24 9.07 0.20
N LEU A 15 10.44 9.31 1.51
CA LEU A 15 11.64 8.85 2.23
C LEU A 15 11.71 7.31 2.29
N LEU A 16 10.60 6.65 2.56
CA LEU A 16 10.54 5.18 2.66
C LEU A 16 10.70 4.52 1.29
N ASP A 17 9.92 4.95 0.30
CA ASP A 17 9.93 4.35 -1.04
C ASP A 17 11.26 4.56 -1.75
N GLY A 18 11.90 5.72 -1.61
CA GLY A 18 13.22 5.98 -2.17
C GLY A 18 14.29 5.05 -1.62
N ALA A 19 14.28 4.81 -0.30
CA ALA A 19 15.22 3.88 0.33
C ALA A 19 14.96 2.41 -0.09
N VAL A 20 13.69 2.01 -0.19
CA VAL A 20 13.31 0.66 -0.64
C VAL A 20 13.64 0.46 -2.12
N GLU A 21 13.41 1.47 -2.97
CA GLU A 21 13.78 1.40 -4.40
C GLU A 21 15.29 1.23 -4.56
N GLN A 22 16.10 1.98 -3.78
CA GLN A 22 17.54 1.83 -3.79
C GLN A 22 17.98 0.44 -3.35
N ALA A 23 17.37 -0.13 -2.33
CA ALA A 23 17.67 -1.50 -1.88
C ALA A 23 17.39 -2.55 -2.97
N TYR A 24 16.36 -2.36 -3.80
CA TYR A 24 16.14 -3.24 -4.96
C TYR A 24 17.23 -3.06 -6.03
N VAL A 25 17.65 -1.83 -6.30
CA VAL A 25 18.76 -1.54 -7.24
C VAL A 25 20.05 -2.19 -6.76
N ASP A 26 20.39 -2.05 -5.48
CA ASP A 26 21.57 -2.64 -4.87
C ASP A 26 21.55 -4.18 -4.91
N ALA A 27 20.36 -4.77 -4.86
CA ALA A 27 20.16 -6.20 -5.07
C ALA A 27 20.14 -6.63 -6.55
N GLY A 28 20.37 -5.70 -7.49
CA GLY A 28 20.34 -5.97 -8.94
C GLY A 28 18.93 -6.19 -9.51
N LEU A 29 17.88 -5.73 -8.80
CA LEU A 29 16.48 -5.93 -9.19
C LEU A 29 15.91 -4.67 -9.87
N ASP A 30 15.44 -4.81 -11.10
CA ASP A 30 14.60 -3.79 -11.74
C ASP A 30 13.15 -3.92 -11.26
N TYR A 31 12.93 -3.51 -10.01
CA TYR A 31 11.67 -3.64 -9.31
C TYR A 31 11.31 -2.33 -8.58
N ARG A 32 10.01 -2.06 -8.43
CA ARG A 32 9.54 -0.81 -7.79
C ARG A 32 8.70 -1.11 -6.55
N PRO A 33 8.81 -0.31 -5.48
CA PRO A 33 8.06 -0.47 -4.23
C PRO A 33 6.55 -0.62 -4.46
N ARG A 34 5.99 0.14 -5.39
CA ARG A 34 4.55 0.11 -5.74
C ARG A 34 4.03 -1.25 -6.22
N TYR A 35 4.90 -2.15 -6.68
CA TYR A 35 4.50 -3.50 -7.12
C TYR A 35 4.32 -4.47 -5.95
N THR A 36 4.89 -4.16 -4.80
CA THR A 36 4.96 -5.05 -3.64
C THR A 36 3.60 -5.55 -3.16
N PRO A 37 2.54 -4.73 -3.04
CA PRO A 37 1.23 -5.24 -2.60
C PRO A 37 0.69 -6.36 -3.51
N VAL A 38 0.79 -6.18 -4.83
CA VAL A 38 0.32 -7.16 -5.82
C VAL A 38 1.22 -8.40 -5.83
N MET A 39 2.54 -8.19 -5.84
CA MET A 39 3.52 -9.28 -5.86
C MET A 39 3.41 -10.16 -4.62
N ARG A 40 3.24 -9.60 -3.42
CA ARG A 40 3.08 -10.37 -2.18
C ARG A 40 1.86 -11.27 -2.22
N VAL A 41 0.73 -10.78 -2.69
CA VAL A 41 -0.49 -11.60 -2.81
C VAL A 41 -0.26 -12.78 -3.77
N LEU A 42 0.35 -12.53 -4.92
CA LEU A 42 0.58 -13.56 -5.93
C LEU A 42 1.77 -14.50 -5.58
N ALA A 43 2.66 -14.10 -4.69
CA ALA A 43 3.69 -14.99 -4.15
C ALA A 43 3.15 -16.06 -3.19
N GLU A 44 1.94 -15.82 -2.63
CA GLU A 44 1.26 -16.74 -1.71
C GLU A 44 0.06 -17.45 -2.36
N ARG A 45 -0.33 -17.06 -3.57
CA ARG A 45 -1.50 -17.58 -4.28
C ARG A 45 -1.19 -17.80 -5.76
N PRO A 46 -1.66 -18.89 -6.36
CA PRO A 46 -1.41 -19.18 -7.78
C PRO A 46 -2.09 -18.15 -8.71
N SER A 47 -3.13 -17.48 -8.24
CA SER A 47 -3.85 -16.46 -9.00
C SER A 47 -4.75 -15.61 -8.10
N ALA A 48 -5.12 -14.42 -8.59
CA ALA A 48 -6.11 -13.56 -7.95
C ALA A 48 -6.80 -12.66 -8.99
N THR A 49 -8.02 -12.24 -8.72
CA THR A 49 -8.70 -11.16 -9.46
C THR A 49 -8.17 -9.79 -9.02
N ILE A 50 -8.41 -8.75 -9.82
CA ILE A 50 -8.01 -7.38 -9.46
C ILE A 50 -8.68 -6.93 -8.13
N GLY A 51 -9.92 -7.33 -7.90
CA GLY A 51 -10.63 -7.05 -6.65
C GLY A 51 -9.98 -7.72 -5.43
N GLU A 52 -9.60 -9.00 -5.57
CA GLU A 52 -8.86 -9.71 -4.52
C GLU A 52 -7.48 -9.09 -4.28
N LEU A 53 -6.76 -8.69 -5.34
CA LEU A 53 -5.47 -8.00 -5.22
C LEU A 53 -5.60 -6.67 -4.47
N ALA A 54 -6.67 -5.90 -4.74
CA ALA A 54 -6.94 -4.66 -4.04
C ALA A 54 -7.21 -4.91 -2.54
N THR A 55 -8.10 -5.85 -2.24
CA THR A 55 -8.50 -6.18 -0.85
C THR A 55 -7.33 -6.74 -0.05
N LEU A 56 -6.67 -7.77 -0.58
CA LEU A 56 -5.57 -8.46 0.13
C LEU A 56 -4.29 -7.62 0.19
N GLY A 57 -4.04 -6.83 -0.87
CA GLY A 57 -2.91 -5.90 -0.93
C GLY A 57 -3.15 -4.61 -0.14
N ARG A 58 -4.36 -4.40 0.41
CA ARG A 58 -4.77 -3.17 1.12
C ARG A 58 -4.52 -1.90 0.30
N ILE A 59 -4.80 -1.97 -0.99
CA ILE A 59 -4.72 -0.84 -1.91
C ILE A 59 -6.07 -0.60 -2.57
N THR A 60 -6.27 0.59 -3.14
CA THR A 60 -7.51 0.88 -3.86
C THR A 60 -7.61 0.07 -5.16
N GLN A 61 -8.81 -0.23 -5.61
CA GLN A 61 -9.01 -0.97 -6.87
C GLN A 61 -8.41 -0.25 -8.09
N PRO A 62 -8.50 1.08 -8.24
CA PRO A 62 -7.79 1.80 -9.29
C PRO A 62 -6.26 1.63 -9.19
N ALA A 63 -5.68 1.66 -7.98
CA ALA A 63 -4.25 1.43 -7.79
C ALA A 63 -3.84 0.01 -8.17
N ALA A 64 -4.64 -1.01 -7.78
CA ALA A 64 -4.41 -2.40 -8.18
C ALA A 64 -4.45 -2.55 -9.71
N THR A 65 -5.47 -1.97 -10.37
CA THR A 65 -5.61 -2.00 -11.83
C THR A 65 -4.39 -1.39 -12.52
N GLN A 66 -3.96 -0.20 -12.08
CA GLN A 66 -2.80 0.48 -12.65
C GLN A 66 -1.50 -0.32 -12.42
N THR A 67 -1.32 -0.85 -11.21
CA THR A 67 -0.14 -1.64 -10.86
C THR A 67 -0.06 -2.92 -11.68
N VAL A 68 -1.16 -3.65 -11.81
CA VAL A 68 -1.24 -4.86 -12.65
C VAL A 68 -0.88 -4.53 -14.10
N ALA A 69 -1.43 -3.45 -14.68
CA ALA A 69 -1.12 -3.05 -16.05
C ALA A 69 0.38 -2.76 -16.25
N LEU A 70 1.03 -2.08 -15.30
CA LEU A 70 2.47 -1.80 -15.36
C LEU A 70 3.30 -3.09 -15.22
N MET A 71 2.91 -4.00 -14.34
CA MET A 71 3.62 -5.27 -14.13
C MET A 71 3.45 -6.23 -15.33
N VAL A 72 2.27 -6.23 -15.99
CA VAL A 72 2.07 -6.94 -17.24
C VAL A 72 2.97 -6.38 -18.34
N LYS A 73 3.03 -5.06 -18.48
CA LYS A 73 3.94 -4.39 -19.44
C LYS A 73 5.42 -4.74 -19.18
N LYS A 74 5.78 -4.97 -17.93
CA LYS A 74 7.12 -5.43 -17.52
C LYS A 74 7.35 -6.92 -17.70
N GLY A 75 6.35 -7.68 -18.10
CA GLY A 75 6.43 -9.12 -18.26
C GLY A 75 6.45 -9.91 -16.94
N LEU A 76 6.10 -9.28 -15.81
CA LEU A 76 6.08 -9.93 -14.48
C LEU A 76 4.77 -10.66 -14.20
N LEU A 77 3.69 -10.25 -14.86
CA LEU A 77 2.35 -10.82 -14.70
C LEU A 77 1.76 -11.22 -16.03
N THR A 78 0.86 -12.20 -15.98
CA THR A 78 -0.06 -12.57 -17.06
C THR A 78 -1.49 -12.36 -16.61
N VAL A 79 -2.37 -12.02 -17.55
CA VAL A 79 -3.82 -11.86 -17.31
C VAL A 79 -4.57 -12.74 -18.27
N ALA A 80 -5.44 -13.60 -17.77
CA ALA A 80 -6.30 -14.46 -18.56
C ALA A 80 -7.77 -14.21 -18.20
N ALA A 81 -8.67 -14.55 -19.13
CA ALA A 81 -10.08 -14.68 -18.79
C ALA A 81 -10.23 -15.83 -17.80
N GLY A 82 -10.92 -15.62 -16.71
CA GLY A 82 -11.13 -16.61 -15.64
C GLY A 82 -12.57 -16.67 -15.19
N GLY A 83 -12.97 -17.85 -14.67
CA GLY A 83 -14.31 -18.12 -14.19
C GLY A 83 -15.27 -18.64 -15.25
N GLU A 84 -16.37 -19.26 -14.82
CA GLU A 84 -17.41 -19.85 -15.67
C GLU A 84 -18.08 -18.81 -16.60
N ASP A 85 -18.03 -17.52 -16.24
CA ASP A 85 -18.64 -16.41 -17.00
C ASP A 85 -17.68 -15.67 -17.95
N GLY A 86 -16.38 -15.97 -17.96
CA GLY A 86 -15.39 -15.30 -18.83
C GLY A 86 -15.21 -13.79 -18.57
N ARG A 87 -15.99 -13.21 -17.66
CA ARG A 87 -16.00 -11.76 -17.37
C ARG A 87 -14.96 -11.32 -16.36
N GLN A 88 -14.48 -12.22 -15.51
CA GLN A 88 -13.44 -11.92 -14.52
C GLN A 88 -12.07 -12.13 -15.14
N ARG A 89 -11.20 -11.15 -14.96
CA ARG A 89 -9.78 -11.27 -15.31
C ARG A 89 -9.01 -11.82 -14.12
N VAL A 90 -8.32 -12.92 -14.36
CA VAL A 90 -7.45 -13.58 -13.37
C VAL A 90 -6.00 -13.25 -13.69
N VAL A 91 -5.31 -12.75 -12.68
CA VAL A 91 -3.90 -12.32 -12.71
C VAL A 91 -3.04 -13.43 -12.10
N ARG A 92 -1.90 -13.72 -12.71
CA ARG A 92 -0.90 -14.70 -12.26
C ARG A 92 0.50 -14.13 -12.40
N LEU A 93 1.45 -14.65 -11.65
CA LEU A 93 2.86 -14.42 -11.95
C LEU A 93 3.20 -15.05 -13.30
N SER A 94 4.05 -14.38 -14.07
CA SER A 94 4.75 -15.00 -15.21
C SER A 94 5.94 -15.80 -14.68
N ALA A 95 6.60 -16.60 -15.52
CA ALA A 95 7.83 -17.27 -15.16
C ALA A 95 8.91 -16.29 -14.67
N ALA A 96 9.00 -15.10 -15.31
CA ALA A 96 9.89 -14.03 -14.87
C ALA A 96 9.47 -13.46 -13.49
N GLY A 97 8.17 -13.31 -13.25
CA GLY A 97 7.67 -12.87 -11.94
C GLY A 97 7.96 -13.89 -10.84
N GLU A 98 7.73 -15.18 -11.09
CA GLU A 98 8.03 -16.26 -10.15
C GLU A 98 9.53 -16.33 -9.80
N ALA A 99 10.40 -16.16 -10.79
CA ALA A 99 11.85 -16.17 -10.61
C ALA A 99 12.36 -15.03 -9.70
N LEU A 100 11.63 -13.92 -9.61
CA LEU A 100 11.99 -12.80 -8.73
C LEU A 100 11.58 -13.02 -7.27
N VAL A 101 10.58 -13.84 -6.97
CA VAL A 101 10.00 -13.99 -5.64
C VAL A 101 11.04 -14.30 -4.56
N PRO A 102 12.00 -15.23 -4.73
CA PRO A 102 12.99 -15.53 -3.69
C PRO A 102 13.84 -14.31 -3.29
N GLN A 103 14.31 -13.54 -4.28
CA GLN A 103 15.12 -12.33 -4.05
C GLN A 103 14.27 -11.22 -3.40
N LEU A 104 13.03 -11.03 -3.85
CA LEU A 104 12.11 -10.07 -3.26
C LEU A 104 11.78 -10.40 -1.82
N ARG A 105 11.62 -11.69 -1.46
CA ARG A 105 11.40 -12.11 -0.07
C ARG A 105 12.56 -11.69 0.85
N ALA A 106 13.79 -11.81 0.40
CA ALA A 106 14.96 -11.35 1.16
C ALA A 106 14.93 -9.82 1.36
N CYS A 107 14.65 -9.04 0.31
CA CYS A 107 14.51 -7.59 0.40
C CYS A 107 13.34 -7.19 1.33
N TRP A 108 12.19 -7.87 1.25
CA TRP A 108 11.05 -7.59 2.12
C TRP A 108 11.35 -7.89 3.60
N GLN A 109 12.10 -8.93 3.88
CA GLN A 109 12.52 -9.25 5.25
C GLN A 109 13.46 -8.16 5.80
N ALA A 110 14.42 -7.69 5.00
CA ALA A 110 15.29 -6.60 5.38
C ALA A 110 14.51 -5.29 5.62
N THR A 111 13.58 -4.96 4.71
CA THR A 111 12.68 -3.80 4.85
C THR A 111 11.84 -3.90 6.11
N LYS A 112 11.29 -5.09 6.40
CA LYS A 112 10.52 -5.31 7.63
C LYS A 112 11.38 -5.07 8.86
N SER A 113 12.57 -5.62 8.91
CA SER A 113 13.51 -5.43 10.04
C SER A 113 13.87 -3.94 10.23
N ALA A 114 14.08 -3.21 9.14
CA ALA A 114 14.32 -1.76 9.21
C ALA A 114 13.10 -0.99 9.75
N ALA A 115 11.89 -1.37 9.34
CA ALA A 115 10.66 -0.77 9.86
C ALA A 115 10.45 -1.07 11.36
N ASP A 116 10.72 -2.31 11.79
CA ASP A 116 10.68 -2.69 13.21
C ASP A 116 11.70 -1.88 14.04
N GLY A 117 12.88 -1.60 13.47
CA GLY A 117 13.90 -0.73 14.07
C GLY A 117 13.42 0.72 14.21
N LEU A 118 12.83 1.27 13.16
CA LEU A 118 12.24 2.62 13.20
C LEU A 118 11.14 2.71 14.27
N ASP A 119 10.25 1.73 14.33
CA ASP A 119 9.19 1.70 15.35
C ASP A 119 9.76 1.69 16.78
N ALA A 120 10.89 1.01 17.01
CA ALA A 120 11.56 0.96 18.30
C ALA A 120 12.23 2.28 18.71
N GLU A 121 12.57 3.14 17.76
CA GLU A 121 13.15 4.47 18.02
C GLU A 121 12.08 5.52 18.42
N LEU A 122 10.81 5.25 18.12
CA LEU A 122 9.72 6.19 18.31
C LEU A 122 9.02 5.99 19.66
N ALA A 123 8.56 7.08 20.27
CA ALA A 123 7.76 7.03 21.50
C ALA A 123 6.46 6.21 21.33
N PHE A 124 5.92 6.21 20.10
CA PHE A 124 4.78 5.40 19.69
C PHE A 124 5.12 4.74 18.36
N PRO A 125 5.04 3.41 18.23
CA PRO A 125 5.31 2.71 16.97
C PRO A 125 4.48 3.28 15.81
N LEU A 126 5.14 3.69 14.74
CA LEU A 126 4.47 4.28 13.57
C LEU A 126 3.49 3.28 12.93
N SER A 127 3.88 2.01 12.84
CA SER A 127 3.03 0.94 12.30
C SER A 127 1.70 0.85 13.06
N ALA A 128 1.73 0.85 14.39
CA ALA A 128 0.53 0.81 15.23
C ALA A 128 -0.32 2.08 15.07
N CYS A 129 0.31 3.26 14.97
CA CYS A 129 -0.40 4.52 14.71
C CYS A 129 -1.12 4.51 13.36
N LEU A 130 -0.47 3.98 12.31
CA LEU A 130 -1.06 3.86 10.98
C LEU A 130 -2.23 2.87 10.95
N GLU A 131 -2.12 1.73 11.62
CA GLU A 131 -3.22 0.77 11.76
C GLU A 131 -4.44 1.39 12.45
N GLN A 132 -4.23 2.08 13.58
CA GLN A 132 -5.31 2.77 14.30
C GLN A 132 -5.94 3.88 13.46
N ALA A 133 -5.13 4.67 12.75
CA ALA A 133 -5.63 5.73 11.87
C ALA A 133 -6.46 5.16 10.72
N THR A 134 -6.00 4.07 10.11
CA THR A 134 -6.72 3.37 9.03
C THR A 134 -8.07 2.86 9.53
N ALA A 135 -8.10 2.11 10.63
CA ALA A 135 -9.33 1.59 11.22
C ALA A 135 -10.33 2.72 11.60
N ALA A 136 -9.80 3.83 12.12
CA ALA A 136 -10.64 4.99 12.45
C ALA A 136 -11.24 5.67 11.21
N LEU A 137 -10.52 5.66 10.07
CA LEU A 137 -11.00 6.22 8.80
C LEU A 137 -11.97 5.28 8.08
N GLU A 138 -11.79 3.98 8.18
CA GLU A 138 -12.74 2.98 7.69
C GLU A 138 -14.07 3.06 8.45
N LYS A 139 -14.02 3.20 9.77
CA LYS A 139 -15.21 3.37 10.62
C LYS A 139 -15.93 4.70 10.34
N ARG A 140 -15.20 5.79 10.11
CA ARG A 140 -15.73 7.12 9.83
C ARG A 140 -14.81 7.87 8.90
N SER A 141 -15.26 8.09 7.66
CA SER A 141 -14.47 8.70 6.60
C SER A 141 -13.95 10.09 6.94
N PHE A 142 -12.82 10.48 6.37
CA PHE A 142 -12.25 11.81 6.55
C PHE A 142 -13.19 12.92 6.05
N GLY A 143 -13.93 12.66 4.95
CA GLY A 143 -14.96 13.60 4.46
C GLY A 143 -16.08 13.85 5.46
N ALA A 144 -16.52 12.83 6.23
CA ALA A 144 -17.49 13.03 7.31
C ALA A 144 -16.92 13.91 8.43
N ARG A 145 -15.64 13.71 8.78
CA ARG A 145 -14.95 14.54 9.80
C ARG A 145 -14.84 16.01 9.37
N ILE A 146 -14.55 16.26 8.08
CA ILE A 146 -14.49 17.61 7.51
C ILE A 146 -15.87 18.29 7.57
N ARG A 147 -16.95 17.58 7.18
CA ARG A 147 -18.31 18.14 7.23
C ARG A 147 -18.70 18.57 8.65
N ASP A 148 -18.43 17.72 9.63
CA ASP A 148 -18.75 18.04 11.03
C ASP A 148 -17.89 19.18 11.59
N ALA A 149 -16.63 19.29 11.16
CA ALA A 149 -15.79 20.43 11.53
C ALA A 149 -16.32 21.73 10.93
N ASN A 150 -16.75 21.71 9.67
CA ASN A 150 -17.35 22.89 9.02
C ASN A 150 -18.63 23.35 9.72
N LEU A 151 -19.53 22.42 10.09
CA LEU A 151 -20.74 22.76 10.82
C LEU A 151 -20.40 23.47 12.14
N ARG A 152 -19.44 22.95 12.91
CA ARG A 152 -18.99 23.56 14.18
C ARG A 152 -18.38 24.95 13.99
N LEU A 153 -17.67 25.19 12.90
CA LEU A 153 -17.09 26.51 12.60
C LEU A 153 -18.17 27.52 12.20
N HIS A 154 -19.24 27.08 11.56
CA HIS A 154 -20.37 27.95 11.19
C HIS A 154 -21.33 28.23 12.36
N ASP A 155 -21.45 27.31 13.33
CA ASP A 155 -22.29 27.46 14.51
C ASP A 155 -21.64 28.30 15.65
N GLY A 156 -20.45 28.89 15.43
CA GLY A 156 -19.80 29.88 16.31
C GLY A 156 -19.37 29.40 17.71
N GLY A 157 -19.22 28.10 17.92
CA GLY A 157 -18.79 27.53 19.19
C GLY A 157 -17.30 27.11 19.23
N PRO A 158 -16.55 27.37 20.32
CA PRO A 158 -15.17 26.90 20.46
C PRO A 158 -15.12 25.35 20.49
N PRO A 159 -14.05 24.72 19.94
CA PRO A 159 -13.94 23.28 19.89
C PRO A 159 -13.89 22.70 21.31
N LYS A 160 -14.78 21.73 21.62
CA LYS A 160 -14.68 20.94 22.85
C LYS A 160 -13.42 20.09 22.83
N PRO A 161 -12.64 20.05 23.92
CA PRO A 161 -11.45 19.20 24.01
C PRO A 161 -11.83 17.73 23.87
N ILE A 162 -11.07 17.01 23.07
CA ILE A 162 -11.17 15.56 22.91
C ILE A 162 -10.59 14.93 24.18
N ARG A 163 -11.42 14.13 24.88
CA ARG A 163 -10.97 13.24 25.97
C ARG A 163 -10.36 11.97 25.40
#